data_c571e7c511d19727ae3c0c5d89e316ab
#
_entry.id   c571e7c511d19727ae3c0c5d89e316ab
#
_cell.length_a   1.000
_cell.length_b   1.000
_cell.length_c   1.000
_cell.angle_alpha   90.00
_cell.angle_beta   90.00
_cell.angle_gamma   90.00
#
_symmetry.space_group_name_H-M   'P 1'
#
loop_
_entity.id
_entity.type
_entity.pdbx_description
1 polymer ?
#
loop_
_entity_poly.entity_id
_entity_poly.type
_entity_poly.pdbx_seq_one_letter_code
_entity_poly.pdbx_strand_id
1 'polypeptide(L)'
;HIRKNVWRTVHVAPDYYKVAPAAGVNASITDMSKWLIANMGYKPEVLPPQLLDELTTPRIKTKKDLRRRHWKEHLKDAHYGYGWRLYQFNDMPIVYHSGWVEGYRADIGYSPKAGVGFAILINAESNVINKLSSSFWESVYESRL
;
A
#
# COMPACT_ATOMS: atom_id res chain seq x y z
N HIS A 1 -17.64 4.82 5.40
CA HIS A 1 -18.56 4.07 6.30
C HIS A 1 -17.76 3.43 7.44
N ILE A 2 -18.30 3.47 8.63
CA ILE A 2 -17.81 2.74 9.81
C ILE A 2 -18.83 1.68 10.23
N ARG A 3 -18.35 0.63 10.92
CA ARG A 3 -19.21 -0.45 11.43
C ARG A 3 -19.02 -0.62 12.94
N LYS A 4 -20.10 -0.36 13.69
CA LYS A 4 -20.21 -0.85 15.09
C LYS A 4 -21.07 -2.12 15.12
N ASN A 5 -22.37 -1.99 14.81
CA ASN A 5 -23.28 -3.15 14.61
C ASN A 5 -23.83 -3.15 13.18
N VAL A 6 -24.10 -1.98 12.61
CA VAL A 6 -24.50 -1.74 11.22
C VAL A 6 -23.58 -0.73 10.56
N TRP A 7 -23.45 -0.78 9.24
CA TRP A 7 -22.72 0.22 8.48
C TRP A 7 -23.41 1.58 8.55
N ARG A 8 -22.62 2.61 8.88
CA ARG A 8 -23.10 4.00 8.93
C ARG A 8 -22.19 4.90 8.13
N THR A 9 -22.77 5.89 7.46
CA THR A 9 -21.99 6.98 6.84
C THR A 9 -21.31 7.81 7.91
N VAL A 10 -20.15 8.37 7.57
CA VAL A 10 -19.46 9.38 8.37
C VAL A 10 -19.23 10.60 7.52
N HIS A 11 -19.21 11.77 8.16
CA HIS A 11 -18.79 13.00 7.51
C HIS A 11 -17.27 12.99 7.34
N VAL A 12 -16.79 13.54 6.22
CA VAL A 12 -15.34 13.76 6.04
C VAL A 12 -14.92 14.86 7.01
N ALA A 13 -14.08 14.50 7.97
CA ALA A 13 -13.60 15.47 8.94
C ALA A 13 -12.47 16.34 8.36
N PRO A 14 -12.52 17.67 8.51
CA PRO A 14 -11.48 18.56 7.99
C PRO A 14 -10.16 18.46 8.77
N ASP A 15 -10.14 17.75 9.90
CA ASP A 15 -8.97 17.62 10.77
C ASP A 15 -7.78 16.93 10.11
N TYR A 16 -8.02 16.07 9.12
CA TYR A 16 -6.94 15.41 8.36
C TYR A 16 -6.10 16.40 7.56
N TYR A 17 -6.65 17.55 7.16
CA TYR A 17 -5.91 18.60 6.45
C TYR A 17 -4.91 19.35 7.34
N LYS A 18 -5.04 19.24 8.68
CA LYS A 18 -4.06 19.76 9.63
C LYS A 18 -2.75 18.97 9.61
N VAL A 19 -2.78 17.74 9.12
CA VAL A 19 -1.64 16.84 8.94
C VAL A 19 -1.55 16.36 7.49
N ALA A 20 -1.71 17.28 6.57
CA ALA A 20 -1.84 17.02 5.13
C ALA A 20 -0.79 16.06 4.54
N PRO A 21 0.51 16.13 4.90
CA PRO A 21 1.50 15.16 4.38
C PRO A 21 1.23 13.71 4.79
N ALA A 22 0.54 13.49 5.92
CA ALA A 22 0.27 12.15 6.44
C ALA A 22 -1.11 11.62 6.03
N ALA A 23 -2.12 12.49 5.88
CA ALA A 23 -3.51 12.05 5.72
C ALA A 23 -4.37 12.98 4.85
N GLY A 24 -3.81 14.02 4.24
CA GLY A 24 -4.56 15.04 3.50
C GLY A 24 -4.72 14.78 2.00
N VAL A 25 -4.21 13.68 1.47
CA VAL A 25 -4.33 13.38 0.03
C VAL A 25 -5.73 12.85 -0.26
N ASN A 26 -6.43 13.54 -1.18
CA ASN A 26 -7.66 13.06 -1.79
C ASN A 26 -7.35 12.69 -3.24
N ALA A 27 -7.61 11.46 -3.61
CA ALA A 27 -7.30 10.95 -4.93
C ALA A 27 -8.37 9.96 -5.41
N SER A 28 -8.66 9.99 -6.70
CA SER A 28 -9.44 8.94 -7.35
C SER A 28 -8.59 7.69 -7.58
N ILE A 29 -9.23 6.58 -7.93
CA ILE A 29 -8.49 5.37 -8.33
C ILE A 29 -7.63 5.61 -9.57
N THR A 30 -8.08 6.47 -10.48
CA THR A 30 -7.31 6.88 -11.66
C THR A 30 -6.04 7.65 -11.27
N ASP A 31 -6.11 8.55 -10.30
CA ASP A 31 -4.95 9.30 -9.82
C ASP A 31 -3.95 8.37 -9.11
N MET A 32 -4.45 7.44 -8.27
CA MET A 32 -3.62 6.45 -7.62
C MET A 32 -2.94 5.50 -8.62
N SER A 33 -3.61 5.17 -9.72
CA SER A 33 -3.02 4.38 -10.80
C SER A 33 -1.89 5.13 -11.50
N LYS A 34 -2.05 6.43 -11.77
CA LYS A 34 -0.98 7.26 -12.35
C LYS A 34 0.21 7.39 -11.40
N TRP A 35 -0.06 7.58 -10.10
CA TRP A 35 0.96 7.60 -9.06
C TRP A 35 1.72 6.28 -8.98
N LEU A 36 1.00 5.16 -9.05
CA LEU A 36 1.59 3.82 -9.06
C LEU A 36 2.50 3.61 -10.27
N ILE A 37 2.05 3.98 -11.47
CA ILE A 37 2.84 3.90 -12.71
C ILE A 37 4.15 4.71 -12.59
N ALA A 38 4.09 5.91 -12.00
CA ALA A 38 5.28 6.71 -11.75
C ALA A 38 6.25 6.03 -10.76
N ASN A 39 5.73 5.45 -9.67
CA ASN A 39 6.53 4.70 -8.69
C ASN A 39 7.12 3.40 -9.26
N MET A 40 6.53 2.83 -10.28
CA MET A 40 7.08 1.69 -11.01
C MET A 40 8.18 2.07 -12.02
N GLY A 41 8.53 3.36 -12.12
CA GLY A 41 9.61 3.87 -12.99
C GLY A 41 9.19 4.19 -14.43
N TYR A 42 7.89 4.11 -14.75
CA TYR A 42 7.41 4.39 -16.13
C TYR A 42 7.23 5.87 -16.42
N LYS A 43 7.53 6.74 -15.45
CA LYS A 43 7.43 8.20 -15.57
C LYS A 43 8.66 8.89 -14.94
N PRO A 44 9.86 8.72 -15.56
CA PRO A 44 11.09 9.26 -14.99
C PRO A 44 11.12 10.79 -14.93
N GLU A 45 10.31 11.46 -15.75
CA GLU A 45 10.10 12.91 -15.68
C GLU A 45 9.33 13.37 -14.44
N VAL A 46 8.58 12.46 -13.79
CA VAL A 46 7.83 12.71 -12.53
C VAL A 46 8.62 12.22 -11.33
N LEU A 47 9.13 10.99 -11.39
CA LEU A 47 9.93 10.36 -10.34
C LEU A 47 11.23 9.81 -10.97
N PRO A 48 12.31 10.59 -10.89
CA PRO A 48 13.63 10.15 -11.38
C PRO A 48 14.10 8.85 -10.70
N PRO A 49 14.85 7.97 -11.39
CA PRO A 49 15.32 6.70 -10.84
C PRO A 49 16.04 6.86 -9.49
N GLN A 50 16.89 7.86 -9.35
CA GLN A 50 17.63 8.14 -8.12
C GLN A 50 16.71 8.41 -6.93
N LEU A 51 15.56 9.09 -7.17
CA LEU A 51 14.56 9.33 -6.13
C LEU A 51 13.81 8.04 -5.78
N LEU A 52 13.47 7.21 -6.76
CA LEU A 52 12.86 5.91 -6.51
C LEU A 52 13.76 5.00 -5.67
N ASP A 53 15.04 4.95 -5.97
CA ASP A 53 16.04 4.21 -5.20
C ASP A 53 16.11 4.72 -3.76
N GLU A 54 16.11 6.04 -3.57
CA GLU A 54 16.13 6.65 -2.23
C GLU A 54 14.86 6.31 -1.43
N LEU A 55 13.67 6.40 -2.06
CA LEU A 55 12.38 6.11 -1.43
C LEU A 55 12.26 4.63 -1.02
N THR A 56 12.84 3.73 -1.80
CA THR A 56 12.73 2.28 -1.62
C THR A 56 13.98 1.64 -1.00
N THR A 57 14.91 2.45 -0.52
CA THR A 57 16.05 1.94 0.27
C THR A 57 15.56 1.52 1.67
N PRO A 58 15.85 0.26 2.11
CA PRO A 58 15.49 -0.21 3.45
C PRO A 58 16.20 0.61 4.53
N ARG A 59 15.44 1.19 5.46
CA ARG A 59 15.98 2.04 6.54
C ARG A 59 15.74 1.46 7.92
N ILE A 60 14.54 0.99 8.19
CA ILE A 60 14.15 0.47 9.50
C ILE A 60 13.52 -0.90 9.33
N LYS A 61 14.03 -1.90 10.07
CA LYS A 61 13.45 -3.23 10.12
C LYS A 61 12.16 -3.25 10.93
N THR A 62 11.08 -3.74 10.32
CA THR A 62 9.72 -3.73 10.91
C THR A 62 9.27 -5.15 11.26
N LYS A 63 9.89 -5.76 12.29
CA LYS A 63 9.61 -7.16 12.72
C LYS A 63 8.13 -7.44 13.01
N LYS A 64 7.36 -6.44 13.46
CA LYS A 64 5.92 -6.59 13.72
C LYS A 64 5.12 -6.88 12.44
N ASP A 65 5.57 -6.41 11.28
CA ASP A 65 4.89 -6.61 10.03
C ASP A 65 4.92 -8.09 9.58
N LEU A 66 5.96 -8.84 9.98
CA LEU A 66 6.06 -10.27 9.73
C LEU A 66 4.95 -11.08 10.41
N ARG A 67 4.24 -10.49 11.37
CA ARG A 67 3.13 -11.12 12.10
C ARG A 67 1.74 -10.69 11.60
N ARG A 68 1.67 -9.93 10.51
CA ARG A 68 0.38 -9.50 9.94
C ARG A 68 -0.42 -10.72 9.48
N ARG A 69 -1.67 -10.83 9.98
CA ARG A 69 -2.52 -12.02 9.91
C ARG A 69 -2.56 -12.70 8.54
N HIS A 70 -2.74 -11.95 7.46
CA HIS A 70 -2.89 -12.51 6.10
C HIS A 70 -1.58 -12.55 5.31
N TRP A 71 -0.47 -12.09 5.90
CA TRP A 71 0.82 -11.94 5.23
C TRP A 71 1.91 -12.82 5.82
N LYS A 72 1.75 -13.24 7.09
CA LYS A 72 2.81 -13.87 7.91
C LYS A 72 3.42 -15.14 7.33
N GLU A 73 2.68 -15.87 6.51
CA GLU A 73 3.14 -17.14 5.92
C GLU A 73 4.10 -16.90 4.75
N HIS A 74 3.93 -15.77 4.07
CA HIS A 74 4.68 -15.39 2.88
C HIS A 74 5.79 -14.38 3.15
N LEU A 75 5.62 -13.51 4.17
CA LEU A 75 6.63 -12.48 4.47
C LEU A 75 7.86 -13.09 5.13
N LYS A 76 9.01 -12.97 4.45
CA LYS A 76 10.32 -13.43 4.93
C LYS A 76 11.13 -12.30 5.56
N ASP A 77 10.95 -11.09 5.08
CA ASP A 77 11.57 -9.88 5.64
C ASP A 77 10.68 -8.66 5.43
N ALA A 78 10.85 -7.63 6.29
CA ALA A 78 10.07 -6.42 6.26
C ALA A 78 10.87 -5.22 6.79
N HIS A 79 10.90 -4.17 5.99
CA HIS A 79 11.53 -2.89 6.31
C HIS A 79 10.57 -1.72 5.99
N TYR A 80 10.96 -0.54 6.42
CA TYR A 80 10.33 0.73 6.06
C TYR A 80 11.39 1.64 5.43
N GLY A 81 11.05 2.23 4.30
CA GLY A 81 11.82 3.28 3.63
C GLY A 81 11.19 4.66 3.86
N TYR A 82 11.24 5.54 2.88
CA TYR A 82 10.54 6.83 2.94
C TYR A 82 9.11 6.70 2.42
N GLY A 83 8.16 6.51 3.36
CA GLY A 83 6.75 6.34 3.06
C GLY A 83 6.34 4.96 2.53
N TRP A 84 7.28 4.06 2.33
CA TRP A 84 7.03 2.73 1.78
C TRP A 84 7.41 1.61 2.76
N ARG A 85 6.59 0.58 2.84
CA ARG A 85 6.93 -0.73 3.41
C ARG A 85 7.59 -1.56 2.34
N LEU A 86 8.73 -2.12 2.66
CA LEU A 86 9.54 -2.92 1.76
C LEU A 86 9.50 -4.35 2.26
N TYR A 87 8.75 -5.18 1.57
CA TYR A 87 8.47 -6.55 1.96
C TYR A 87 9.16 -7.55 1.05
N GLN A 88 9.69 -8.60 1.63
CA GLN A 88 10.10 -9.80 0.92
C GLN A 88 8.98 -10.83 1.03
N PHE A 89 8.17 -10.94 -0.01
CA PHE A 89 7.07 -11.90 -0.12
C PHE A 89 7.58 -13.17 -0.80
N ASN A 90 7.89 -14.20 -0.03
CA ASN A 90 8.70 -15.34 -0.46
C ASN A 90 10.02 -14.85 -1.07
N ASP A 91 10.25 -15.04 -2.39
CA ASP A 91 11.41 -14.50 -3.13
C ASP A 91 11.10 -13.26 -3.97
N MET A 92 9.89 -12.68 -3.82
CA MET A 92 9.43 -11.54 -4.58
C MET A 92 9.45 -10.25 -3.73
N PRO A 93 10.22 -9.22 -4.13
CA PRO A 93 10.17 -7.92 -3.45
C PRO A 93 8.87 -7.19 -3.77
N ILE A 94 8.27 -6.60 -2.74
CA ILE A 94 7.04 -5.79 -2.83
C ILE A 94 7.28 -4.46 -2.14
N VAL A 95 6.96 -3.38 -2.83
CA VAL A 95 6.85 -2.02 -2.30
C VAL A 95 5.38 -1.75 -2.03
N TYR A 96 5.02 -1.43 -0.77
CA TYR A 96 3.63 -1.42 -0.32
C TYR A 96 3.36 -0.30 0.66
N HIS A 97 2.18 0.30 0.61
CA HIS A 97 1.68 1.17 1.66
C HIS A 97 0.19 0.94 1.89
N SER A 98 -0.26 1.14 3.13
CA SER A 98 -1.67 1.06 3.52
C SER A 98 -2.10 2.31 4.26
N GLY A 99 -3.30 2.79 3.98
CA GLY A 99 -3.90 3.95 4.60
C GLY A 99 -5.19 3.61 5.37
N TRP A 100 -5.39 4.35 6.47
CA TRP A 100 -6.62 4.29 7.23
C TRP A 100 -6.93 5.67 7.80
N VAL A 101 -8.03 6.22 7.37
CA VAL A 101 -8.67 7.39 7.97
C VAL A 101 -10.14 7.05 8.26
N GLU A 102 -10.82 7.83 9.07
CA GLU A 102 -12.20 7.54 9.44
C GLU A 102 -13.08 7.39 8.21
N GLY A 103 -13.73 6.23 8.11
CA GLY A 103 -14.63 5.89 7.01
C GLY A 103 -13.96 5.37 5.73
N TYR A 104 -12.62 5.35 5.65
CA TYR A 104 -11.90 4.97 4.43
C TYR A 104 -10.69 4.08 4.71
N ARG A 105 -10.40 3.20 3.77
CA ARG A 105 -9.16 2.42 3.72
C ARG A 105 -8.58 2.47 2.31
N ALA A 106 -7.27 2.46 2.24
CA ALA A 106 -6.54 2.44 0.98
C ALA A 106 -5.31 1.54 1.08
N ASP A 107 -5.06 0.78 0.04
CA ASP A 107 -3.82 0.01 -0.13
C ASP A 107 -3.27 0.27 -1.53
N ILE A 108 -1.96 0.42 -1.62
CA ILE A 108 -1.23 0.56 -2.88
C ILE A 108 0.05 -0.26 -2.79
N GLY A 109 0.44 -0.90 -3.88
CA GLY A 109 1.70 -1.63 -3.91
C GLY A 109 2.08 -2.08 -5.29
N TYR A 110 3.36 -2.36 -5.46
CA TYR A 110 3.92 -2.90 -6.70
C TYR A 110 5.10 -3.83 -6.41
N SER A 111 5.38 -4.72 -7.35
CA SER A 111 6.59 -5.53 -7.36
C SER A 111 7.44 -5.15 -8.57
N PRO A 112 8.64 -4.58 -8.37
CA PRO A 112 9.57 -4.31 -9.48
C PRO A 112 9.92 -5.59 -10.24
N LYS A 113 10.11 -6.71 -9.54
CA LYS A 113 10.44 -8.02 -10.13
C LYS A 113 9.29 -8.59 -10.97
N ALA A 114 8.05 -8.40 -10.51
CA ALA A 114 6.88 -8.90 -11.22
C ALA A 114 6.40 -7.98 -12.35
N GLY A 115 6.75 -6.69 -12.32
CA GLY A 115 6.26 -5.69 -13.28
C GLY A 115 4.78 -5.39 -13.12
N VAL A 116 4.20 -5.67 -11.95
CA VAL A 116 2.78 -5.45 -11.67
C VAL A 116 2.59 -4.66 -10.38
N GLY A 117 1.46 -3.97 -10.30
CA GLY A 117 1.05 -3.26 -9.12
C GLY A 117 -0.47 -3.19 -9.00
N PHE A 118 -0.95 -2.78 -7.83
CA PHE A 118 -2.36 -2.59 -7.56
C PHE A 118 -2.61 -1.35 -6.69
N ALA A 119 -3.79 -0.79 -6.80
CA ALA A 119 -4.34 0.17 -5.86
C ALA A 119 -5.77 -0.23 -5.49
N ILE A 120 -6.12 -0.16 -4.23
CA ILE A 120 -7.46 -0.43 -3.72
C ILE A 120 -7.89 0.76 -2.86
N LEU A 121 -9.03 1.36 -3.19
CA LEU A 121 -9.67 2.40 -2.41
C LEU A 121 -11.06 1.92 -1.99
N ILE A 122 -11.35 1.95 -0.71
CA ILE A 122 -12.69 1.62 -0.20
C ILE A 122 -13.21 2.71 0.74
N ASN A 123 -14.48 3.06 0.57
CA ASN A 123 -15.19 4.00 1.42
C ASN A 123 -15.80 3.33 2.67
N ALA A 124 -15.07 2.41 3.26
CA ALA A 124 -15.48 1.66 4.43
C ALA A 124 -14.28 1.24 5.28
N GLU A 125 -14.42 1.26 6.60
CA GLU A 125 -13.42 0.73 7.53
C GLU A 125 -13.50 -0.80 7.62
N SER A 126 -13.28 -1.48 6.50
CA SER A 126 -13.34 -2.94 6.42
C SER A 126 -11.96 -3.57 6.41
N ASN A 127 -11.78 -4.60 7.21
CA ASN A 127 -10.55 -5.41 7.21
C ASN A 127 -10.42 -6.31 5.96
N VAL A 128 -11.44 -6.36 5.11
CA VAL A 128 -11.39 -7.11 3.85
C VAL A 128 -10.21 -6.67 2.97
N ILE A 129 -9.85 -5.39 3.01
CA ILE A 129 -8.72 -4.85 2.23
C ILE A 129 -7.40 -5.58 2.53
N ASN A 130 -7.15 -5.93 3.80
CA ASN A 130 -5.94 -6.67 4.18
C ASN A 130 -5.87 -8.07 3.54
N LYS A 131 -7.04 -8.73 3.41
CA LYS A 131 -7.14 -10.03 2.73
C LYS A 131 -6.99 -9.86 1.23
N LEU A 132 -7.66 -8.88 0.62
CA LEU A 132 -7.58 -8.62 -0.81
C LEU A 132 -6.14 -8.34 -1.24
N SER A 133 -5.42 -7.49 -0.49
CA SER A 133 -4.02 -7.16 -0.79
C SER A 133 -3.09 -8.37 -0.69
N SER A 134 -3.23 -9.18 0.35
CA SER A 134 -2.40 -10.40 0.47
C SER A 134 -2.73 -11.43 -0.61
N SER A 135 -4.02 -11.67 -0.88
CA SER A 135 -4.44 -12.62 -1.92
C SER A 135 -4.03 -12.18 -3.32
N PHE A 136 -4.00 -10.87 -3.60
CA PHE A 136 -3.45 -10.38 -4.86
C PHE A 136 -1.99 -10.79 -5.04
N TRP A 137 -1.15 -10.58 -4.04
CA TRP A 137 0.27 -10.93 -4.11
C TRP A 137 0.51 -12.44 -4.14
N GLU A 138 -0.33 -13.21 -3.46
CA GLU A 138 -0.32 -14.67 -3.52
C GLU A 138 -0.59 -15.16 -4.95
N SER A 139 -1.66 -14.65 -5.59
CA SER A 139 -1.98 -14.98 -6.99
C SER A 139 -0.88 -14.54 -7.97
N VAL A 140 -0.29 -13.36 -7.79
CA VAL A 140 0.84 -12.90 -8.61
C VAL A 140 2.05 -13.81 -8.43
N TYR A 141 2.33 -14.23 -7.21
CA TYR A 141 3.45 -15.14 -6.93
C TYR A 141 3.24 -16.51 -7.58
N GLU A 142 2.05 -17.10 -7.39
CA GLU A 142 1.69 -18.41 -7.95
C GLU A 142 1.68 -18.44 -9.47
N SER A 143 1.25 -17.36 -10.13
CA SER A 143 1.26 -17.26 -11.59
C SER A 143 2.65 -17.23 -12.22
N ARG A 144 3.72 -17.17 -11.42
CA ARG A 144 5.12 -17.11 -11.84
C ARG A 144 5.89 -18.41 -11.60
N LEU A 145 5.27 -19.37 -10.91
CA LEU A 145 5.80 -20.71 -10.69
C LEU A 145 5.51 -21.60 -11.91
#